data_9c7f0f3bb567c79a3dff1b2ef5253ca8
#
_entry.id   9c7f0f3bb567c79a3dff1b2ef5253ca8
#
_cell.length_a   1.000
_cell.length_b   1.000
_cell.length_c   1.000
_cell.angle_alpha   90.00
_cell.angle_beta   90.00
_cell.angle_gamma   90.00
#
_symmetry.space_group_name_H-M   'P 1'
#
loop_
_entity.id
_entity.type
_entity.pdbx_description
1 polymer ?
#
loop_
_entity_poly.entity_id
_entity_poly.type
_entity_poly.pdbx_seq_one_letter_code
_entity_poly.pdbx_strand_id
1 'polypeptide(L)'
;NNQSERKKSSLPFNINKKSFFGVISLISQEIIERILTGLKFKPSKEDEVLKLVRAKASHNDPESVLKIIDDYAYKKTFLMNIGDEKGLYLEKAIRQSEAKNILELGVYLGYSSIRILKTLKNKSTLTSIESNEKFADIAREHINIAGLGKNHHLLLGKSSEIIPNL
;
A
#
# COMPACT_ATOMS: atom_id res chain seq x y z
N ASN A 1 18.50 -51.90 -45.31
CA ASN A 1 19.02 -50.57 -45.55
C ASN A 1 17.86 -49.56 -45.49
N ASN A 2 17.63 -48.98 -44.38
CA ASN A 2 16.76 -47.82 -44.27
C ASN A 2 17.30 -46.92 -43.17
N GLN A 3 18.01 -45.89 -43.57
CA GLN A 3 18.45 -44.83 -42.68
C GLN A 3 17.31 -43.88 -42.43
N SER A 4 16.83 -43.82 -41.20
CA SER A 4 15.89 -42.82 -40.74
C SER A 4 16.62 -41.50 -40.44
N GLU A 5 16.50 -40.52 -41.31
CA GLU A 5 16.91 -39.15 -41.07
C GLU A 5 16.10 -38.53 -39.93
N ARG A 6 16.73 -38.19 -38.81
CA ARG A 6 16.15 -37.37 -37.78
C ARG A 6 16.18 -35.90 -38.26
N LYS A 7 15.02 -35.38 -38.60
CA LYS A 7 14.81 -33.92 -38.77
C LYS A 7 15.15 -33.22 -37.45
N LYS A 8 16.23 -32.47 -37.38
CA LYS A 8 16.49 -31.47 -36.38
C LYS A 8 15.51 -30.30 -36.61
N SER A 9 14.59 -30.09 -35.68
CA SER A 9 13.75 -28.88 -35.66
C SER A 9 14.63 -27.70 -35.30
N SER A 10 14.96 -26.88 -36.28
CA SER A 10 15.58 -25.58 -36.05
C SER A 10 14.54 -24.60 -35.52
N LEU A 11 14.79 -24.08 -34.32
CA LEU A 11 14.01 -22.95 -33.75
C LEU A 11 14.13 -21.72 -34.66
N PRO A 12 13.05 -20.98 -34.92
CA PRO A 12 13.03 -19.89 -35.88
C PRO A 12 13.47 -18.54 -35.29
N PHE A 13 14.46 -18.51 -34.39
CA PHE A 13 14.96 -17.25 -33.85
C PHE A 13 16.48 -17.16 -34.02
N ASN A 14 16.90 -16.58 -35.14
CA ASN A 14 18.29 -16.28 -35.39
C ASN A 14 18.64 -14.93 -34.73
N ILE A 15 18.92 -14.97 -33.42
CA ILE A 15 19.44 -13.78 -32.73
C ILE A 15 20.89 -13.59 -33.17
N ASN A 16 21.15 -12.59 -33.99
CA ASN A 16 22.48 -12.20 -34.40
C ASN A 16 23.30 -11.91 -33.13
N LYS A 17 24.45 -12.59 -32.96
CA LYS A 17 25.34 -12.44 -31.80
C LYS A 17 25.65 -10.96 -31.48
N LYS A 18 25.78 -10.09 -32.48
CA LYS A 18 25.98 -8.64 -32.29
C LYS A 18 24.80 -7.98 -31.59
N SER A 19 23.57 -8.38 -31.88
CA SER A 19 22.36 -7.85 -31.25
C SER A 19 22.23 -8.31 -29.79
N PHE A 20 22.62 -9.58 -29.51
CA PHE A 20 22.60 -10.13 -28.14
C PHE A 20 23.63 -9.45 -27.22
N PHE A 21 24.85 -9.20 -27.73
CA PHE A 21 25.88 -8.45 -26.99
C PHE A 21 25.48 -6.97 -26.80
N GLY A 22 24.79 -6.38 -27.77
CA GLY A 22 24.25 -5.02 -27.64
C GLY A 22 23.20 -4.89 -26.54
N VAL A 23 22.28 -5.83 -26.45
CA VAL A 23 21.25 -5.84 -25.39
C VAL A 23 21.85 -6.08 -24.01
N ILE A 24 22.82 -7.03 -23.88
CA ILE A 24 23.54 -7.24 -22.62
C ILE A 24 24.34 -6.00 -22.22
N SER A 25 24.98 -5.32 -23.18
CA SER A 25 25.72 -4.09 -22.92
C SER A 25 24.80 -2.95 -22.45
N LEU A 26 23.61 -2.81 -23.03
CA LEU A 26 22.64 -1.82 -22.60
C LEU A 26 22.10 -2.13 -21.19
N ILE A 27 21.78 -3.38 -20.92
CA ILE A 27 21.31 -3.82 -19.59
C ILE A 27 22.43 -3.63 -18.55
N SER A 28 23.68 -3.95 -18.89
CA SER A 28 24.83 -3.76 -17.98
C SER A 28 25.12 -2.28 -17.74
N GLN A 29 25.00 -1.42 -18.74
CA GLN A 29 25.15 0.03 -18.57
C GLN A 29 24.03 0.61 -17.69
N GLU A 30 22.79 0.19 -17.88
CA GLU A 30 21.67 0.63 -17.08
C GLU A 30 21.80 0.17 -15.61
N ILE A 31 22.32 -1.05 -15.40
CA ILE A 31 22.62 -1.56 -14.05
C ILE A 31 23.80 -0.81 -13.43
N ILE A 32 24.86 -0.52 -14.20
CA ILE A 32 26.02 0.23 -13.73
C ILE A 32 25.67 1.68 -13.44
N GLU A 33 24.88 2.35 -14.29
CA GLU A 33 24.37 3.70 -14.00
C GLU A 33 23.51 3.72 -12.74
N ARG A 34 22.67 2.70 -12.54
CA ARG A 34 21.87 2.53 -11.31
C ARG A 34 22.76 2.32 -10.07
N ILE A 35 23.88 1.64 -10.19
CA ILE A 35 24.85 1.43 -9.10
C ILE A 35 25.68 2.69 -8.86
N LEU A 36 26.15 3.37 -9.91
CA LEU A 36 27.02 4.55 -9.80
C LEU A 36 26.25 5.84 -9.42
N THR A 37 24.97 5.96 -9.79
CA THR A 37 24.11 7.09 -9.37
C THR A 37 23.58 6.92 -7.95
N GLY A 38 24.08 5.90 -7.19
CA GLY A 38 23.57 5.54 -5.87
C GLY A 38 22.06 5.48 -6.00
N LEU A 39 21.51 4.32 -6.35
CA LEU A 39 20.08 4.10 -6.51
C LEU A 39 19.31 4.92 -5.47
N LYS A 40 18.92 6.13 -5.81
CA LYS A 40 17.80 6.77 -5.15
C LYS A 40 16.62 5.88 -5.53
N PHE A 41 16.36 4.88 -4.73
CA PHE A 41 15.12 4.12 -4.84
C PHE A 41 14.03 5.17 -4.97
N LYS A 42 13.37 5.19 -6.13
CA LYS A 42 12.20 6.05 -6.27
C LYS A 42 11.31 5.69 -5.09
N PRO A 43 10.94 6.63 -4.22
CA PRO A 43 10.14 6.32 -3.05
C PRO A 43 8.88 5.60 -3.52
N SER A 44 8.43 4.60 -2.77
CA SER A 44 7.18 3.94 -3.08
C SER A 44 6.04 4.94 -3.02
N LYS A 45 4.93 4.64 -3.68
CA LYS A 45 3.74 5.51 -3.63
C LYS A 45 3.26 5.74 -2.20
N GLU A 46 3.44 4.77 -1.33
CA GLU A 46 3.10 4.84 0.09
C GLU A 46 4.01 5.82 0.83
N ASP A 47 5.31 5.81 0.53
CA ASP A 47 6.27 6.78 1.10
C ASP A 47 6.00 8.21 0.59
N GLU A 48 5.59 8.34 -0.68
CA GLU A 48 5.20 9.65 -1.23
C GLU A 48 3.94 10.19 -0.53
N VAL A 49 2.94 9.34 -0.29
CA VAL A 49 1.72 9.74 0.45
C VAL A 49 2.09 10.15 1.88
N LEU A 50 2.88 9.35 2.59
CA LEU A 50 3.32 9.69 3.95
C LEU A 50 4.04 11.05 3.98
N LYS A 51 4.95 11.28 3.05
CA LYS A 51 5.64 12.58 2.92
C LYS A 51 4.68 13.74 2.69
N LEU A 52 3.65 13.54 1.86
CA LEU A 52 2.64 14.56 1.59
C LEU A 52 1.78 14.85 2.82
N VAL A 53 1.35 13.81 3.53
CA VAL A 53 0.56 13.94 4.77
C VAL A 53 1.38 14.69 5.83
N ARG A 54 2.62 14.29 6.08
CA ARG A 54 3.54 14.99 7.01
C ARG A 54 3.72 16.47 6.68
N ALA A 55 3.80 16.79 5.39
CA ALA A 55 4.10 18.16 4.95
C ALA A 55 2.88 19.08 4.88
N LYS A 56 1.66 18.53 4.70
CA LYS A 56 0.49 19.33 4.32
C LYS A 56 -0.74 19.12 5.19
N ALA A 57 -0.81 18.02 5.95
CA ALA A 57 -1.99 17.78 6.78
C ALA A 57 -2.03 18.74 7.98
N SER A 58 -3.22 19.21 8.29
CA SER A 58 -3.49 19.89 9.56
C SER A 58 -3.52 18.86 10.68
N HIS A 59 -2.79 19.11 11.76
CA HIS A 59 -2.79 18.22 12.93
C HIS A 59 -4.17 18.20 13.59
N ASN A 60 -4.58 17.01 14.06
CA ASN A 60 -5.89 16.75 14.66
C ASN A 60 -7.07 17.02 13.72
N ASP A 61 -6.84 16.93 12.42
CA ASP A 61 -7.85 17.10 11.38
C ASP A 61 -7.90 15.85 10.48
N PRO A 62 -8.81 14.91 10.76
CA PRO A 62 -8.98 13.70 9.95
C PRO A 62 -9.31 13.98 8.48
N GLU A 63 -10.11 15.03 8.22
CA GLU A 63 -10.51 15.37 6.85
C GLU A 63 -9.33 15.87 6.02
N SER A 64 -8.42 16.62 6.65
CA SER A 64 -7.19 17.05 5.99
C SER A 64 -6.33 15.86 5.54
N VAL A 65 -6.17 14.84 6.40
CA VAL A 65 -5.40 13.63 6.06
C VAL A 65 -6.09 12.85 4.94
N LEU A 66 -7.40 12.59 5.07
CA LEU A 66 -8.19 11.87 4.06
C LEU A 66 -8.12 12.55 2.70
N LYS A 67 -8.30 13.88 2.67
CA LYS A 67 -8.23 14.67 1.44
C LYS A 67 -6.88 14.53 0.72
N ILE A 68 -5.77 14.52 1.43
CA ILE A 68 -4.44 14.38 0.82
C ILE A 68 -4.29 12.98 0.19
N ILE A 69 -4.78 11.94 0.86
CA ILE A 69 -4.75 10.57 0.34
C ILE A 69 -5.64 10.45 -0.90
N ASP A 70 -6.84 11.02 -0.88
CA ASP A 70 -7.76 11.04 -2.03
C ASP A 70 -7.16 11.82 -3.20
N ASP A 71 -6.64 13.03 -2.96
CA ASP A 71 -5.97 13.85 -3.98
C ASP A 71 -4.81 13.11 -4.64
N TYR A 72 -4.04 12.33 -3.88
CA TYR A 72 -2.97 11.52 -4.43
C TYR A 72 -3.52 10.36 -5.27
N ALA A 73 -4.53 9.65 -4.78
CA ALA A 73 -5.15 8.53 -5.48
C ALA A 73 -5.75 8.96 -6.83
N TYR A 74 -6.43 10.09 -6.88
CA TYR A 74 -7.05 10.62 -8.11
C TYR A 74 -6.03 11.21 -9.10
N LYS A 75 -4.99 11.89 -8.61
CA LYS A 75 -4.08 12.68 -9.47
C LYS A 75 -2.82 11.93 -9.87
N LYS A 76 -2.42 10.91 -9.14
CA LYS A 76 -1.12 10.25 -9.33
C LYS A 76 -1.23 8.78 -9.69
N THR A 77 -1.77 7.96 -8.81
CA THR A 77 -1.85 6.51 -9.01
C THR A 77 -2.81 5.87 -8.04
N PHE A 78 -3.35 4.74 -8.46
CA PHE A 78 -4.24 3.92 -7.62
C PHE A 78 -3.61 3.57 -6.27
N LEU A 79 -4.36 3.80 -5.20
CA LEU A 79 -4.11 3.33 -3.85
C LEU A 79 -5.13 2.25 -3.47
N MET A 80 -4.69 1.29 -2.67
CA MET A 80 -5.51 0.15 -2.23
C MET A 80 -6.38 0.55 -1.02
N ASN A 81 -7.11 1.66 -1.13
CA ASN A 81 -8.02 2.16 -0.11
C ASN A 81 -9.48 2.04 -0.56
N ILE A 82 -10.40 2.22 0.39
CA ILE A 82 -11.85 2.17 0.13
C ILE A 82 -12.34 3.38 -0.70
N GLY A 83 -11.62 4.50 -0.68
CA GLY A 83 -11.97 5.75 -1.34
C GLY A 83 -13.08 6.53 -0.63
N ASP A 84 -13.32 7.74 -1.13
CA ASP A 84 -14.23 8.69 -0.52
C ASP A 84 -15.70 8.26 -0.59
N GLU A 85 -16.18 7.81 -1.75
CA GLU A 85 -17.57 7.40 -1.94
C GLU A 85 -17.95 6.22 -1.04
N LYS A 86 -17.18 5.10 -1.11
CA LYS A 86 -17.45 3.93 -0.26
C LYS A 86 -17.18 4.22 1.21
N GLY A 87 -16.27 5.13 1.50
CA GLY A 87 -15.99 5.61 2.84
C GLY A 87 -17.21 6.21 3.53
N LEU A 88 -18.08 6.92 2.78
CA LEU A 88 -19.34 7.44 3.32
C LEU A 88 -20.32 6.33 3.72
N TYR A 89 -20.38 5.24 2.94
CA TYR A 89 -21.21 4.09 3.32
C TYR A 89 -20.67 3.39 4.56
N LEU A 90 -19.33 3.25 4.67
CA LEU A 90 -18.69 2.70 5.87
C LEU A 90 -19.02 3.55 7.10
N GLU A 91 -18.87 4.87 7.03
CA GLU A 91 -19.20 5.78 8.13
C GLU A 91 -20.67 5.68 8.54
N LYS A 92 -21.59 5.58 7.56
CA LYS A 92 -23.01 5.38 7.83
C LYS A 92 -23.27 4.06 8.55
N ALA A 93 -22.65 2.97 8.10
CA ALA A 93 -22.78 1.66 8.73
C ALA A 93 -22.27 1.66 10.18
N ILE A 94 -21.12 2.29 10.44
CA ILE A 94 -20.57 2.43 11.79
C ILE A 94 -21.53 3.23 12.69
N ARG A 95 -22.08 4.36 12.22
CA ARG A 95 -23.05 5.15 12.97
C ARG A 95 -24.31 4.36 13.32
N GLN A 96 -24.80 3.55 12.37
CA GLN A 96 -26.03 2.76 12.54
C GLN A 96 -25.83 1.53 13.43
N SER A 97 -24.65 0.92 13.41
CA SER A 97 -24.36 -0.29 14.20
C SER A 97 -24.26 -0.03 15.70
N GLU A 98 -24.00 1.23 16.11
CA GLU A 98 -23.70 1.61 17.49
C GLU A 98 -22.59 0.75 18.14
N ALA A 99 -21.72 0.17 17.32
CA ALA A 99 -20.67 -0.73 17.75
C ALA A 99 -19.70 -0.03 18.70
N LYS A 100 -19.34 -0.72 19.79
CA LYS A 100 -18.36 -0.23 20.76
C LYS A 100 -16.95 -0.74 20.45
N ASN A 101 -16.87 -1.95 19.94
CA ASN A 101 -15.62 -2.58 19.54
C ASN A 101 -15.70 -2.96 18.07
N ILE A 102 -14.78 -2.46 17.29
CA ILE A 102 -14.71 -2.70 15.84
C ILE A 102 -13.41 -3.40 15.55
N LEU A 103 -13.47 -4.41 14.70
CA LEU A 103 -12.30 -5.11 14.17
C LEU A 103 -12.16 -4.81 12.68
N GLU A 104 -10.97 -4.35 12.28
CA GLU A 104 -10.59 -4.11 10.90
C GLU A 104 -9.48 -5.08 10.48
N LEU A 105 -9.63 -5.70 9.32
CA LEU A 105 -8.63 -6.59 8.75
C LEU A 105 -7.99 -5.96 7.52
N GLY A 106 -6.69 -5.69 7.62
CA GLY A 106 -5.94 -4.93 6.63
C GLY A 106 -6.12 -3.42 6.80
N VAL A 107 -5.02 -2.72 7.04
CA VAL A 107 -5.03 -1.27 7.34
C VAL A 107 -4.48 -0.46 6.18
N TYR A 108 -3.47 -0.99 5.48
CA TYR A 108 -2.73 -0.33 4.43
C TYR A 108 -2.20 1.04 4.89
N LEU A 109 -2.75 2.16 4.43
CA LEU A 109 -2.34 3.52 4.82
C LEU A 109 -3.22 4.14 5.92
N GLY A 110 -4.14 3.38 6.52
CA GLY A 110 -5.02 3.86 7.59
C GLY A 110 -6.22 4.67 7.12
N TYR A 111 -6.52 4.69 5.83
CA TYR A 111 -7.64 5.48 5.29
C TYR A 111 -8.99 5.08 5.87
N SER A 112 -9.33 3.78 5.83
CA SER A 112 -10.55 3.25 6.42
C SER A 112 -10.55 3.38 7.94
N SER A 113 -9.41 3.15 8.57
CA SER A 113 -9.25 3.35 10.02
C SER A 113 -9.61 4.77 10.45
N ILE A 114 -9.11 5.79 9.72
CA ILE A 114 -9.43 7.20 10.01
C ILE A 114 -10.93 7.45 9.84
N ARG A 115 -11.55 6.92 8.77
CA ARG A 115 -13.00 7.05 8.56
C ARG A 115 -13.83 6.40 9.66
N ILE A 116 -13.41 5.24 10.14
CA ILE A 116 -14.07 4.57 11.28
C ILE A 116 -13.88 5.41 12.54
N LEU A 117 -12.64 5.73 12.89
CA LEU A 117 -12.29 6.39 14.16
C LEU A 117 -12.96 7.76 14.32
N LYS A 118 -13.00 8.60 13.26
CA LYS A 118 -13.68 9.89 13.32
C LYS A 118 -15.20 9.79 13.52
N THR A 119 -15.76 8.60 13.29
CA THR A 119 -17.20 8.33 13.37
C THR A 119 -17.58 7.69 14.71
N LEU A 120 -16.60 7.18 15.45
CA LEU A 120 -16.84 6.49 16.72
C LEU A 120 -17.42 7.43 17.78
N LYS A 121 -18.35 6.88 18.56
CA LYS A 121 -18.85 7.52 19.78
C LYS A 121 -17.84 7.34 20.92
N ASN A 122 -17.98 8.17 21.96
CA ASN A 122 -17.18 8.05 23.18
C ASN A 122 -17.18 6.61 23.73
N LYS A 123 -16.02 6.13 24.17
CA LYS A 123 -15.76 4.78 24.71
C LYS A 123 -15.82 3.65 23.69
N SER A 124 -15.83 3.97 22.39
CA SER A 124 -15.67 2.95 21.35
C SER A 124 -14.22 2.87 20.91
N THR A 125 -13.78 1.67 20.49
CA THR A 125 -12.41 1.38 20.06
C THR A 125 -12.40 0.69 18.69
N LEU A 126 -11.33 0.92 17.96
CA LEU A 126 -10.99 0.20 16.73
C LEU A 126 -9.75 -0.63 16.98
N THR A 127 -9.85 -1.95 16.80
CA THR A 127 -8.69 -2.82 16.69
C THR A 127 -8.47 -3.17 15.22
N SER A 128 -7.28 -2.89 14.72
CA SER A 128 -6.91 -3.18 13.33
C SER A 128 -5.76 -4.16 13.29
N ILE A 129 -5.79 -5.10 12.34
CA ILE A 129 -4.73 -6.08 12.12
C ILE A 129 -4.10 -5.82 10.76
N GLU A 130 -2.76 -5.66 10.73
CA GLU A 130 -1.99 -5.49 9.51
C GLU A 130 -0.78 -6.44 9.53
N SER A 131 -0.54 -7.13 8.43
CA SER A 131 0.58 -8.07 8.31
C SER A 131 1.87 -7.44 7.79
N ASN A 132 1.77 -6.30 7.11
CA ASN A 132 2.90 -5.56 6.57
C ASN A 132 3.33 -4.47 7.55
N GLU A 133 4.52 -4.61 8.12
CA GLU A 133 5.07 -3.66 9.10
C GLU A 133 5.15 -2.23 8.56
N LYS A 134 5.63 -2.06 7.33
CA LYS A 134 5.71 -0.74 6.69
C LYS A 134 4.34 -0.06 6.60
N PHE A 135 3.31 -0.81 6.21
CA PHE A 135 1.95 -0.27 6.12
C PHE A 135 1.39 0.06 7.50
N ALA A 136 1.63 -0.80 8.49
CA ALA A 136 1.25 -0.55 9.87
C ALA A 136 1.86 0.74 10.42
N ASP A 137 3.14 0.99 10.14
CA ASP A 137 3.83 2.20 10.59
C ASP A 137 3.29 3.47 9.91
N ILE A 138 3.07 3.42 8.60
CA ILE A 138 2.47 4.54 7.86
C ILE A 138 1.06 4.83 8.37
N ALA A 139 0.24 3.80 8.55
CA ALA A 139 -1.12 3.95 9.05
C ALA A 139 -1.15 4.55 10.46
N ARG A 140 -0.29 4.06 11.36
CA ARG A 140 -0.15 4.58 12.73
C ARG A 140 0.17 6.07 12.72
N GLU A 141 1.06 6.50 11.84
CA GLU A 141 1.43 7.90 11.73
C GLU A 141 0.29 8.76 11.15
N HIS A 142 -0.37 8.32 10.09
CA HIS A 142 -1.53 9.03 9.52
C HIS A 142 -2.65 9.20 10.57
N ILE A 143 -2.95 8.14 11.32
CA ILE A 143 -3.97 8.16 12.39
C ILE A 143 -3.56 9.11 13.52
N ASN A 144 -2.28 9.16 13.89
CA ASN A 144 -1.77 10.09 14.90
C ASN A 144 -1.83 11.53 14.41
N ILE A 145 -1.46 11.83 13.16
CA ILE A 145 -1.59 13.17 12.56
C ILE A 145 -3.06 13.60 12.53
N ALA A 146 -3.97 12.68 12.24
CA ALA A 146 -5.42 12.91 12.29
C ALA A 146 -5.97 13.13 13.72
N GLY A 147 -5.16 12.93 14.77
CA GLY A 147 -5.58 13.09 16.18
C GLY A 147 -6.42 11.94 16.72
N LEU A 148 -6.39 10.77 16.09
CA LEU A 148 -7.32 9.65 16.40
C LEU A 148 -6.66 8.46 17.08
N GLY A 149 -5.35 8.53 17.40
CA GLY A 149 -4.58 7.41 17.94
C GLY A 149 -5.08 6.87 19.28
N LYS A 150 -5.77 7.67 20.09
CA LYS A 150 -6.21 7.28 21.45
C LYS A 150 -7.11 6.06 21.48
N ASN A 151 -7.99 5.91 20.50
CA ASN A 151 -9.01 4.85 20.45
C ASN A 151 -8.68 3.78 19.39
N HIS A 152 -7.41 3.72 18.96
CA HIS A 152 -6.93 2.79 17.96
C HIS A 152 -5.90 1.81 18.53
N HIS A 153 -6.11 0.52 18.30
CA HIS A 153 -5.18 -0.55 18.63
C HIS A 153 -4.76 -1.25 17.34
N LEU A 154 -3.52 -1.03 16.89
CA LEU A 154 -3.00 -1.67 15.69
C LEU A 154 -2.09 -2.84 16.07
N LEU A 155 -2.51 -4.05 15.67
CA LEU A 155 -1.80 -5.31 15.90
C LEU A 155 -1.08 -5.72 14.61
N LEU A 156 0.24 -5.91 14.71
CA LEU A 156 1.06 -6.38 13.60
C LEU A 156 1.06 -7.91 13.56
N GLY A 157 0.70 -8.48 12.43
CA GLY A 157 0.73 -9.92 12.17
C GLY A 157 -0.41 -10.39 11.28
N LYS A 158 -0.49 -11.70 11.08
CA LYS A 158 -1.55 -12.30 10.27
C LYS A 158 -2.84 -12.42 11.06
N SER A 159 -3.96 -12.06 10.43
CA SER A 159 -5.29 -12.16 11.05
C SER A 159 -5.62 -13.58 11.52
N SER A 160 -5.20 -14.61 10.78
CA SER A 160 -5.38 -16.01 11.16
C SER A 160 -4.66 -16.43 12.45
N GLU A 161 -3.59 -15.72 12.82
CA GLU A 161 -2.81 -15.98 14.04
C GLU A 161 -3.29 -15.12 15.23
N ILE A 162 -3.76 -13.91 14.94
CA ILE A 162 -4.16 -12.94 15.96
C ILE A 162 -5.60 -13.16 16.42
N ILE A 163 -6.55 -13.34 15.49
CA ILE A 163 -7.99 -13.45 15.83
C ILE A 163 -8.29 -14.53 16.87
N PRO A 164 -7.69 -15.74 16.82
CA PRO A 164 -7.99 -16.77 17.81
C PRO A 164 -7.59 -16.40 19.25
N ASN A 165 -6.81 -15.32 19.43
CA ASN A 165 -6.30 -14.87 20.72
C ASN A 165 -6.85 -13.49 21.15
N LEU A 166 -7.81 -12.92 20.40
CA LEU A 166 -8.55 -11.72 20.76
C LEU A 166 -9.70 -12.10 21.70
#